data_d84033983bb7cbe4cfc6f6a3f04fe533
#
_entry.id   d84033983bb7cbe4cfc6f6a3f04fe533
#
_cell.length_a   1.000
_cell.length_b   1.000
_cell.length_c   1.000
_cell.angle_alpha   90.00
_cell.angle_beta   90.00
_cell.angle_gamma   90.00
#
_symmetry.space_group_name_H-M   'P 1'
#
loop_
_entity.id
_entity.type
_entity.pdbx_description
1 polymer ?
#
loop_
_entity_poly.entity_id
_entity_poly.type
_entity_poly.pdbx_seq_one_letter_code
_entity_poly.pdbx_strand_id
1 'polypeptide(L)'
;MFGRNAKSEIDSLIGISARIEGDLVFTGGLRIDGEVHGNVIAGDAGESILIVSEHARIEGEVRCANLVVNGYIAGTVRSTELLELQPKGRIHGDVHYRLLEMHGGALVTGKLTHEATATPAAEPVFHLGVAAEGASA
;
A
#
# COMPACT_ATOMS: atom_id res chain seq x y z
N MET A 1 22.68 13.06 -0.83
CA MET A 1 22.28 12.99 -0.85
C MET A 1 21.83 12.72 -1.36
N PHE A 2 21.98 12.54 -1.66
CA PHE A 2 21.43 12.42 -1.90
C PHE A 2 20.91 11.96 -2.73
N GLY A 3 20.70 12.34 -3.23
CA GLY A 3 19.86 12.35 -4.35
C GLY A 3 19.44 11.05 -4.80
N ARG A 4 20.25 10.35 -4.89
CA ARG A 4 19.97 9.04 -5.24
C ARG A 4 18.86 8.45 -4.46
N ASN A 5 18.62 8.96 -3.34
CA ASN A 5 17.59 8.40 -2.51
C ASN A 5 16.32 9.17 -2.54
N ALA A 6 16.14 9.99 -3.56
CA ALA A 6 14.97 10.82 -3.60
C ALA A 6 13.69 10.01 -3.48
N LYS A 7 13.64 8.87 -4.14
CA LYS A 7 12.39 8.13 -4.12
C LYS A 7 12.14 7.44 -2.81
N SER A 8 13.14 7.32 -1.94
CA SER A 8 12.90 6.69 -0.66
C SER A 8 12.86 7.73 0.46
N GLU A 9 12.88 8.99 0.15
CA GLU A 9 12.83 10.03 1.15
C GLU A 9 11.40 10.43 1.44
N ILE A 10 11.13 10.67 2.72
CA ILE A 10 9.82 11.13 3.14
C ILE A 10 9.87 12.65 3.17
N ASP A 11 9.09 13.28 2.31
CA ASP A 11 9.06 14.72 2.24
C ASP A 11 7.71 15.31 2.65
N SER A 12 6.79 14.49 3.10
CA SER A 12 5.50 14.95 3.60
C SER A 12 5.09 14.14 4.81
N LEU A 13 4.40 14.77 5.73
CA LEU A 13 4.02 14.11 6.97
C LEU A 13 2.63 14.57 7.41
N ILE A 14 1.77 13.60 7.72
CA ILE A 14 0.50 13.86 8.38
C ILE A 14 0.71 13.47 9.84
N GLY A 15 0.80 14.47 10.72
CA GLY A 15 1.16 14.22 12.11
C GLY A 15 0.07 13.53 12.91
N ILE A 16 0.44 13.08 14.09
CA ILE A 16 -0.41 12.20 14.89
C ILE A 16 -1.72 12.89 15.33
N SER A 17 -1.73 14.19 15.44
CA SER A 17 -2.93 14.89 15.84
C SER A 17 -3.73 15.43 14.65
N ALA A 18 -3.31 15.14 13.44
CA ALA A 18 -3.99 15.63 12.25
C ALA A 18 -5.04 14.65 11.78
N ARG A 19 -6.08 15.17 11.17
CA ARG A 19 -7.16 14.40 10.62
C ARG A 19 -7.53 14.99 9.28
N ILE A 20 -7.51 14.19 8.24
CA ILE A 20 -7.85 14.63 6.91
C ILE A 20 -9.22 14.04 6.56
N GLU A 21 -10.13 14.90 6.11
CA GLU A 21 -11.42 14.43 5.62
C GLU A 21 -11.47 14.71 4.13
N GLY A 22 -11.41 13.66 3.32
CA GLY A 22 -11.35 13.80 1.89
C GLY A 22 -10.17 13.04 1.33
N ASP A 23 -10.04 13.09 0.02
CA ASP A 23 -9.00 12.33 -0.66
C ASP A 23 -7.67 13.07 -0.57
N LEU A 24 -6.61 12.30 -0.56
CA LEU A 24 -5.27 12.83 -0.46
C LEU A 24 -4.47 12.29 -1.64
N VAL A 25 -3.88 13.18 -2.42
CA VAL A 25 -3.04 12.80 -3.54
C VAL A 25 -1.64 13.33 -3.25
N PHE A 26 -0.64 12.48 -3.43
CA PHE A 26 0.72 12.88 -3.13
C PHE A 26 1.68 12.32 -4.18
N THR A 27 2.86 12.90 -4.24
CA THR A 27 3.97 12.36 -5.02
C THR A 27 5.16 12.26 -4.08
N GLY A 28 6.11 11.38 -4.42
CA GLY A 28 7.28 11.20 -3.58
C GLY A 28 6.98 10.39 -2.35
N GLY A 29 7.43 10.83 -1.20
CA GLY A 29 7.28 10.09 0.05
C GLY A 29 6.33 10.77 1.01
N LEU A 30 5.41 9.99 1.58
CA LEU A 30 4.44 10.49 2.55
C LEU A 30 4.41 9.55 3.75
N ARG A 31 4.47 10.14 4.94
CA ARG A 31 4.29 9.37 6.17
C ARG A 31 3.03 9.83 6.86
N ILE A 32 2.21 8.90 7.29
CA ILE A 32 0.97 9.20 8.00
C ILE A 32 1.05 8.65 9.40
N ASP A 33 0.92 9.54 10.38
CA ASP A 33 0.81 9.16 11.78
C ASP A 33 -0.57 9.45 12.33
N GLY A 34 -1.39 10.20 11.61
CA GLY A 34 -2.73 10.59 12.03
C GLY A 34 -3.81 9.82 11.30
N GLU A 35 -4.93 10.48 11.08
CA GLU A 35 -6.09 9.85 10.47
C GLU A 35 -6.40 10.43 9.11
N VAL A 36 -6.81 9.58 8.19
CA VAL A 36 -7.29 10.01 6.88
C VAL A 36 -8.61 9.31 6.62
N HIS A 37 -9.64 10.09 6.38
CA HIS A 37 -10.96 9.59 6.01
C HIS A 37 -11.18 9.92 4.55
N GLY A 38 -10.74 9.04 3.67
CA GLY A 38 -10.76 9.24 2.25
C GLY A 38 -9.70 8.38 1.60
N ASN A 39 -9.51 8.56 0.33
CA ASN A 39 -8.55 7.75 -0.43
C ASN A 39 -7.17 8.40 -0.37
N VAL A 40 -6.14 7.56 -0.36
CA VAL A 40 -4.76 8.02 -0.37
C VAL A 40 -4.13 7.48 -1.64
N ILE A 41 -3.85 8.35 -2.58
CA ILE A 41 -3.45 7.96 -3.94
C ILE A 41 -2.13 8.61 -4.28
N ALA A 42 -1.18 7.80 -4.72
CA ALA A 42 0.08 8.32 -5.22
C ALA A 42 -0.10 8.78 -6.66
N GLY A 43 0.38 9.96 -6.97
CA GLY A 43 0.21 10.54 -8.28
C GLY A 43 1.31 10.20 -9.26
N ASP A 44 2.43 9.66 -8.78
CA ASP A 44 3.52 9.30 -9.68
C ASP A 44 3.70 7.79 -9.65
N ALA A 45 3.75 7.20 -10.81
CA ALA A 45 3.87 5.76 -10.93
C ALA A 45 5.30 5.34 -10.62
N GLY A 46 5.44 4.30 -9.79
CA GLY A 46 6.70 3.60 -9.67
C GLY A 46 7.69 4.17 -8.67
N GLU A 47 7.47 5.38 -8.19
CA GLU A 47 8.47 6.03 -7.35
C GLU A 47 7.95 6.43 -5.99
N SER A 48 6.67 6.25 -5.75
CA SER A 48 6.08 6.73 -4.51
C SER A 48 6.34 5.75 -3.36
N ILE A 49 6.38 6.31 -2.16
CA ILE A 49 6.45 5.47 -0.96
C ILE A 49 5.52 6.07 0.08
N LEU A 50 4.71 5.21 0.69
CA LEU A 50 3.80 5.62 1.74
C LEU A 50 4.11 4.80 2.98
N ILE A 51 4.31 5.49 4.10
CA ILE A 51 4.54 4.83 5.38
C ILE A 51 3.34 5.11 6.27
N VAL A 52 2.65 4.05 6.67
CA VAL A 52 1.50 4.14 7.56
C VAL A 52 1.98 3.67 8.92
N SER A 53 2.19 4.60 9.85
CA SER A 53 2.82 4.28 11.12
C SER A 53 1.82 3.61 12.07
N GLU A 54 2.30 3.16 13.21
CA GLU A 54 1.45 2.38 14.11
C GLU A 54 0.29 3.18 14.68
N HIS A 55 0.37 4.50 14.66
CA HIS A 55 -0.73 5.34 15.15
C HIS A 55 -1.69 5.76 14.05
N ALA A 56 -1.37 5.43 12.82
CA ALA A 56 -2.16 5.91 11.69
C ALA A 56 -3.41 5.08 11.49
N ARG A 57 -4.43 5.75 10.96
CA ARG A 57 -5.68 5.08 10.64
C ARG A 57 -6.19 5.66 9.34
N ILE A 58 -6.35 4.82 8.34
CA ILE A 58 -6.84 5.24 7.04
C ILE A 58 -8.12 4.48 6.73
N GLU A 59 -9.16 5.23 6.38
CA GLU A 59 -10.42 4.63 5.96
C GLU A 59 -10.68 5.07 4.53
N GLY A 60 -10.37 4.18 3.60
CA GLY A 60 -10.49 4.46 2.19
C GLY A 60 -9.52 3.61 1.41
N GLU A 61 -9.46 3.86 0.12
CA GLU A 61 -8.57 3.10 -0.76
C GLU A 61 -7.17 3.69 -0.71
N VAL A 62 -6.17 2.81 -0.69
CA VAL A 62 -4.77 3.23 -0.70
C VAL A 62 -4.13 2.68 -1.97
N ARG A 63 -3.51 3.55 -2.73
CA ARG A 63 -2.84 3.15 -3.97
C ARG A 63 -1.48 3.82 -4.03
N CYS A 64 -0.44 3.01 -4.11
CA CYS A 64 0.92 3.52 -4.03
C CYS A 64 1.88 2.48 -4.58
N ALA A 65 3.07 2.88 -4.99
CA ALA A 65 4.06 1.92 -5.48
C ALA A 65 4.66 1.13 -4.34
N ASN A 66 5.27 1.81 -3.39
CA ASN A 66 5.90 1.15 -2.24
C ASN A 66 5.12 1.53 -0.99
N LEU A 67 4.70 0.53 -0.24
CA LEU A 67 3.82 0.76 0.89
C LEU A 67 4.33 0.00 2.10
N VAL A 68 4.52 0.72 3.20
CA VAL A 68 4.92 0.12 4.48
C VAL A 68 3.78 0.38 5.46
N VAL A 69 3.20 -0.69 5.99
CA VAL A 69 2.03 -0.57 6.85
C VAL A 69 2.33 -1.11 8.23
N ASN A 70 2.33 -0.23 9.21
CA ASN A 70 2.42 -0.62 10.61
C ASN A 70 1.24 -0.09 11.40
N GLY A 71 0.22 0.39 10.70
CA GLY A 71 -1.00 0.93 11.31
C GLY A 71 -2.23 0.26 10.74
N TYR A 72 -3.33 0.97 10.74
CA TYR A 72 -4.61 0.42 10.37
C TYR A 72 -5.12 1.01 9.05
N ILE A 73 -5.53 0.15 8.14
CA ILE A 73 -6.17 0.58 6.89
C ILE A 73 -7.46 -0.21 6.72
N ALA A 74 -8.56 0.50 6.54
CA ALA A 74 -9.84 -0.12 6.21
C ALA A 74 -10.20 0.30 4.79
N GLY A 75 -10.09 -0.63 3.85
CA GLY A 75 -10.36 -0.36 2.45
C GLY A 75 -9.46 -1.19 1.56
N THR A 76 -9.57 -0.95 0.27
CA THR A 76 -8.77 -1.67 -0.71
C THR A 76 -7.37 -1.08 -0.76
N VAL A 77 -6.37 -1.95 -0.77
CA VAL A 77 -4.97 -1.55 -0.82
C VAL A 77 -4.37 -2.09 -2.11
N ARG A 78 -3.71 -1.23 -2.86
CA ARG A 78 -3.06 -1.64 -4.10
C ARG A 78 -1.63 -1.11 -4.11
N SER A 79 -0.67 -2.03 -4.12
CA SER A 79 0.74 -1.71 -4.16
C SER A 79 1.31 -2.25 -5.47
N THR A 80 1.93 -1.38 -6.26
CA THR A 80 2.43 -1.80 -7.57
C THR A 80 3.88 -2.26 -7.51
N GLU A 81 4.59 -2.01 -6.42
CA GLU A 81 5.97 -2.47 -6.28
C GLU A 81 6.09 -3.40 -5.08
N LEU A 82 6.23 -2.85 -3.89
CA LEU A 82 6.45 -3.65 -2.71
C LEU A 82 5.49 -3.26 -1.61
N LEU A 83 4.83 -4.23 -1.03
CA LEU A 83 4.02 -4.04 0.15
C LEU A 83 4.70 -4.72 1.32
N GLU A 84 5.03 -3.94 2.34
CA GLU A 84 5.64 -4.48 3.55
C GLU A 84 4.67 -4.29 4.70
N LEU A 85 4.28 -5.39 5.34
CA LEU A 85 3.40 -5.35 6.49
C LEU A 85 4.23 -5.58 7.74
N GLN A 86 4.34 -4.54 8.57
CA GLN A 86 5.06 -4.59 9.81
C GLN A 86 4.22 -5.29 10.89
N PRO A 87 4.81 -5.67 12.02
CA PRO A 87 4.08 -6.49 13.00
C PRO A 87 2.79 -5.90 13.51
N LYS A 88 2.65 -4.59 13.54
CA LYS A 88 1.41 -3.97 14.02
C LYS A 88 0.47 -3.58 12.89
N GLY A 89 0.81 -3.92 11.66
CA GLY A 89 -0.02 -3.59 10.53
C GLY A 89 -1.33 -4.35 10.54
N ARG A 90 -2.39 -3.64 10.21
CA ARG A 90 -3.72 -4.21 10.15
C ARG A 90 -4.41 -3.69 8.91
N ILE A 91 -4.79 -4.57 8.01
CA ILE A 91 -5.53 -4.19 6.82
C ILE A 91 -6.85 -4.93 6.83
N HIS A 92 -7.93 -4.17 6.74
CA HIS A 92 -9.27 -4.74 6.67
C HIS A 92 -9.82 -4.40 5.30
N GLY A 93 -9.70 -5.34 4.37
CA GLY A 93 -10.12 -5.14 2.98
C GLY A 93 -9.27 -5.96 2.05
N ASP A 94 -9.49 -5.80 0.76
CA ASP A 94 -8.77 -6.56 -0.23
C ASP A 94 -7.43 -5.91 -0.52
N VAL A 95 -6.42 -6.74 -0.77
CA VAL A 95 -5.06 -6.28 -0.97
C VAL A 95 -4.55 -6.82 -2.29
N HIS A 96 -4.05 -5.92 -3.13
CA HIS A 96 -3.42 -6.28 -4.40
C HIS A 96 -1.95 -5.90 -4.31
N TYR A 97 -1.06 -6.84 -4.60
CA TYR A 97 0.36 -6.59 -4.42
C TYR A 97 1.15 -7.27 -5.53
N ARG A 98 2.35 -6.76 -5.78
CA ARG A 98 3.29 -7.42 -6.67
C ARG A 98 4.33 -8.18 -5.86
N LEU A 99 4.95 -7.52 -4.90
CA LEU A 99 5.86 -8.16 -3.96
C LEU A 99 5.32 -7.93 -2.56
N LEU A 100 5.35 -8.96 -1.74
CA LEU A 100 4.82 -8.88 -0.39
C LEU A 100 5.87 -9.33 0.60
N GLU A 101 6.08 -8.50 1.62
CA GLU A 101 6.90 -8.86 2.76
C GLU A 101 6.02 -8.71 3.99
N MET A 102 5.82 -9.78 4.72
CA MET A 102 4.88 -9.77 5.83
C MET A 102 5.58 -10.28 7.07
N HIS A 103 5.57 -9.46 8.11
CA HIS A 103 6.22 -9.80 9.37
C HIS A 103 5.25 -10.45 10.31
N GLY A 104 5.76 -11.27 11.24
CA GLY A 104 4.91 -11.93 12.21
C GLY A 104 4.15 -10.90 13.02
N GLY A 105 2.87 -11.15 13.24
CA GLY A 105 1.99 -10.22 13.95
C GLY A 105 1.10 -9.40 13.05
N ALA A 106 1.49 -9.19 11.81
CA ALA A 106 0.66 -8.45 10.88
C ALA A 106 -0.61 -9.23 10.56
N LEU A 107 -1.67 -8.51 10.26
CA LEU A 107 -2.96 -9.12 10.03
C LEU A 107 -3.66 -8.50 8.85
N VAL A 108 -4.15 -9.34 7.94
CA VAL A 108 -4.98 -8.90 6.83
C VAL A 108 -6.30 -9.64 6.92
N THR A 109 -7.39 -8.87 6.98
CA THR A 109 -8.73 -9.44 6.98
C THR A 109 -9.35 -9.11 5.63
N GLY A 110 -9.28 -10.06 4.71
CA GLY A 110 -9.73 -9.84 3.34
C GLY A 110 -8.95 -10.73 2.42
N LYS A 111 -8.96 -10.39 1.16
CA LYS A 111 -8.36 -11.22 0.13
C LYS A 111 -7.01 -10.64 -0.29
N LEU A 112 -6.02 -11.51 -0.42
CA LEU A 112 -4.70 -11.14 -0.94
C LEU A 112 -4.62 -11.61 -2.38
N THR A 113 -4.34 -10.69 -3.29
CA THR A 113 -4.26 -10.99 -4.71
C THR A 113 -2.90 -10.56 -5.23
N HIS A 114 -2.17 -11.49 -5.77
CA HIS A 114 -0.87 -11.21 -6.37
C HIS A 114 -1.05 -10.75 -7.81
N GLU A 115 -0.47 -9.61 -8.14
CA GLU A 115 -0.49 -9.08 -9.49
C GLU A 115 0.93 -9.06 -10.01
N ALA A 116 1.19 -9.90 -11.00
CA ALA A 116 2.57 -10.15 -11.41
C ALA A 116 3.25 -8.92 -11.96
N THR A 117 2.61 -8.21 -12.83
CA THR A 117 3.19 -7.00 -13.37
C THR A 117 2.07 -6.12 -13.86
N ALA A 118 2.44 -4.92 -14.17
CA ALA A 118 1.47 -4.04 -14.76
C ALA A 118 1.22 -4.39 -16.21
N THR A 119 2.04 -5.17 -16.79
CA THR A 119 1.88 -5.53 -18.19
C THR A 119 0.69 -6.43 -18.36
N PRO A 120 -0.25 -6.01 -19.08
CA PRO A 120 -1.44 -6.81 -19.25
C PRO A 120 -1.20 -8.04 -20.08
N ALA A 121 -0.25 -8.03 -20.80
CA ALA A 121 -0.08 -9.14 -21.63
C ALA A 121 -0.24 -10.44 -21.00
N ALA A 122 -0.25 -10.65 -20.94
CA ALA A 122 -0.34 -11.59 -20.52
C ALA A 122 -1.06 -12.48 -20.23
N GLU A 123 -0.79 -12.43 -20.37
CA GLU A 123 -1.31 -13.10 -20.06
C GLU A 123 -1.89 -13.96 -19.86
N PRO A 124 -2.03 -14.41 -20.06
CA PRO A 124 -2.72 -15.08 -19.76
C PRO A 124 -2.97 -16.11 -19.41
N VAL A 125 -2.59 -16.20 -19.42
CA VAL A 125 -2.94 -16.96 -18.99
C VAL A 125 -3.07 -17.86 -18.35
N PHE A 126 -2.73 -17.78 -18.02
CA PHE A 126 -2.95 -18.33 -17.22
C PHE A 126 -3.43 -18.88 -16.81
N HIS A 127 -3.30 -18.83 -16.85
CA HIS A 127 -3.83 -19.07 -16.16
C HIS A 127 -4.03 -19.87 -15.82
N LEU A 128 -3.59 -19.96 -15.98
CA LEU A 128 -3.84 -20.43 -15.37
C LEU A 128 -4.13 -20.70 -14.76
N GLY A 129 -4.03 -20.61 -14.85
CA GLY A 129 -4.41 -20.47 -13.95
C GLY A 129 -4.46 -20.61 -13.40
N VAL A 130 -4.08 -20.31 -13.27
CA VAL A 130 -4.32 -20.06 -12.49
C VAL A 130 -4.51 -19.99 -11.84
N ALA A 131 -4.28 -19.79 -12.00
CA ALA A 131 -4.61 -19.48 -11.25
C ALA A 131 -4.97 -19.46 -10.66
N ALA A 132 -4.83 -19.37 -10.81
CA ALA A 132 -5.35 -19.15 -10.07
C ALA A 132 -5.78 -19.35 -9.49
N GLU A 133 -5.67 -19.09 -9.68
CA GLU A 133 -6.22 -19.07 -8.91
C GLU A 133 -6.37 -19.22 -8.06
N GLY A 134 -6.09 -19.07 -7.93
CA GLY A 134 -6.21 -18.93 -6.88
C GLY A 134 -6.03 -18.98 -6.32
N ALA A 135 -5.56 -18.72 -6.36
CA ALA A 135 -5.44 -18.61 -5.63
C ALA A 135 -5.41 -18.44 -5.10
N SER A 136 -5.26 -18.19 -5.25
CA SER A 136 -5.36 -17.93 -4.62
C SER A 136 -5.42 -18.05 -4.03
N ALA A 137 -5.07 -18.04 -4.10
CA ALA A 137 -5.22 -18.07 -3.36
C ALA A 137 -5.24 -18.27 -2.89
#